data_1c241a9380043d40130141391575da17
#
_entry.id   1c241a9380043d40130141391575da17
#
_cell.length_a   1.000
_cell.length_b   1.000
_cell.length_c   1.000
_cell.angle_alpha   90.00
_cell.angle_beta   90.00
_cell.angle_gamma   90.00
#
_symmetry.space_group_name_H-M   'P 1'
#
loop_
_entity.id
_entity.type
_entity.pdbx_description
1 polymer ?
#
loop_
_entity_poly.entity_id
_entity_poly.type
_entity_poly.pdbx_seq_one_letter_code
_entity_poly.pdbx_strand_id
1 'polypeptide(L)'
;SNKITDIMRIRFFALAALALLLGACTQDEVGFLTEGAEGTSIVFTATGLNPVATATAGTRAPADGNWEGVQSVAVLMDGTVKAYDVTPSTADPTSATLTSTDPYYWTNHKDITVTAWWPYTAGETTPPAVKVKANQSAQKDFEGSDLIVADGQTVTYGSPTLRFTHRTARVTIVLTDYTEGLASVQLTGLSTEGDNPDIIVPYDKGSNTYTALVAPQSVAADKAFITCTFTNGKVFVYKMKNAADWQAGGEYTYTVSLAAAKGYIIEDDGSYTVTSADGLMNIAELVNGGKSNINITLDTDIDLTGKGWTPIGTSFDNSYKGTFDGGGHTITGLTFTTNDEY
;
A
#
# COMPACT_ATOMS: atom_id res chain seq x y z
N SER A 1 -37.70 -46.67 -39.58
CA SER A 1 -38.31 -47.09 -38.31
C SER A 1 -37.27 -47.44 -37.22
N ASN A 2 -35.98 -47.58 -37.55
CA ASN A 2 -34.96 -48.03 -36.57
C ASN A 2 -34.09 -46.93 -35.94
N LYS A 3 -34.26 -45.66 -36.35
CA LYS A 3 -33.46 -44.56 -35.80
C LYS A 3 -34.00 -43.95 -34.51
N ILE A 4 -35.29 -44.10 -34.23
CA ILE A 4 -35.95 -43.53 -33.05
C ILE A 4 -35.70 -44.41 -31.81
N THR A 5 -35.58 -45.72 -31.99
CA THR A 5 -35.33 -46.66 -30.90
C THR A 5 -33.90 -46.58 -30.37
N ASP A 6 -32.92 -46.27 -31.21
CA ASP A 6 -31.50 -46.17 -30.77
C ASP A 6 -31.25 -44.88 -30.00
N ILE A 7 -31.91 -43.77 -30.34
CA ILE A 7 -31.78 -42.49 -29.59
C ILE A 7 -32.42 -42.62 -28.20
N MET A 8 -33.49 -43.37 -28.08
CA MET A 8 -34.13 -43.60 -26.79
C MET A 8 -33.31 -44.54 -25.88
N ARG A 9 -32.65 -45.53 -26.46
CA ARG A 9 -31.75 -46.43 -25.69
C ARG A 9 -30.51 -45.73 -25.18
N ILE A 10 -29.91 -44.80 -25.95
CA ILE A 10 -28.73 -44.06 -25.52
C ILE A 10 -29.10 -43.06 -24.40
N ARG A 11 -30.28 -42.46 -24.44
CA ARG A 11 -30.74 -41.56 -23.39
C ARG A 11 -31.05 -42.28 -22.07
N PHE A 12 -31.54 -43.52 -22.12
CA PHE A 12 -31.79 -44.32 -20.92
C PHE A 12 -30.48 -44.79 -20.27
N PHE A 13 -29.45 -45.15 -21.05
CA PHE A 13 -28.15 -45.50 -20.50
C PHE A 13 -27.42 -44.31 -19.90
N ALA A 14 -27.54 -43.12 -20.49
CA ALA A 14 -26.98 -41.90 -19.95
C ALA A 14 -27.64 -41.47 -18.62
N LEU A 15 -28.97 -41.65 -18.51
CA LEU A 15 -29.71 -41.36 -17.27
C LEU A 15 -29.37 -42.39 -16.16
N ALA A 16 -29.20 -43.67 -16.50
CA ALA A 16 -28.85 -44.71 -15.54
C ALA A 16 -27.39 -44.53 -15.05
N ALA A 17 -26.45 -44.10 -15.90
CA ALA A 17 -25.09 -43.80 -15.51
C ALA A 17 -25.01 -42.53 -14.61
N LEU A 18 -25.85 -41.52 -14.89
CA LEU A 18 -25.94 -40.31 -14.07
C LEU A 18 -26.60 -40.58 -12.71
N ALA A 19 -27.57 -41.48 -12.64
CA ALA A 19 -28.18 -41.89 -11.38
C ALA A 19 -27.23 -42.73 -10.50
N LEU A 20 -26.35 -43.51 -11.12
CA LEU A 20 -25.31 -44.25 -10.38
C LEU A 20 -24.19 -43.31 -9.82
N LEU A 21 -23.91 -42.22 -10.50
CA LEU A 21 -22.94 -41.19 -9.98
C LEU A 21 -23.54 -40.33 -8.87
N LEU A 22 -24.86 -40.12 -8.84
CA LEU A 22 -25.54 -39.40 -7.76
C LEU A 22 -25.84 -40.30 -6.55
N GLY A 23 -25.86 -41.60 -6.72
CA GLY A 23 -26.02 -42.55 -5.61
C GLY A 23 -24.75 -42.85 -4.83
N ALA A 24 -23.60 -42.46 -5.35
CA ALA A 24 -22.31 -42.61 -4.64
C ALA A 24 -22.01 -41.45 -3.67
N CYS A 25 -22.81 -40.41 -3.66
CA CYS A 25 -22.64 -39.25 -2.74
C CYS A 25 -23.60 -39.28 -1.53
N THR A 26 -24.37 -40.35 -1.32
CA THR A 26 -25.30 -40.48 -0.18
C THR A 26 -25.07 -41.76 0.64
N GLN A 27 -23.80 -42.13 0.79
CA GLN A 27 -23.44 -42.92 1.97
C GLN A 27 -22.83 -41.95 2.97
N ASP A 28 -23.69 -41.42 3.84
CA ASP A 28 -23.32 -41.03 5.18
C ASP A 28 -22.76 -42.27 5.87
N GLU A 29 -21.56 -42.67 5.51
CA GLU A 29 -20.74 -43.44 6.43
C GLU A 29 -20.31 -42.45 7.50
N VAL A 30 -21.11 -42.38 8.58
CA VAL A 30 -20.64 -42.00 9.88
C VAL A 30 -19.58 -42.99 10.30
N GLY A 31 -18.49 -43.01 9.56
CA GLY A 31 -17.28 -43.71 9.94
C GLY A 31 -16.70 -42.94 11.11
N PHE A 32 -16.92 -43.38 12.30
CA PHE A 32 -16.06 -43.06 13.41
C PHE A 32 -14.66 -43.41 13.00
N LEU A 33 -13.82 -42.41 12.71
CA LEU A 33 -12.41 -42.61 12.57
C LEU A 33 -11.93 -43.13 13.93
N THR A 34 -11.58 -44.39 14.00
CA THR A 34 -10.99 -44.98 15.21
C THR A 34 -9.59 -44.40 15.35
N GLU A 35 -9.16 -44.23 16.59
CA GLU A 35 -7.80 -43.85 16.95
C GLU A 35 -6.80 -44.76 16.20
N GLY A 36 -6.01 -44.18 15.26
CA GLY A 36 -5.09 -44.93 14.39
C GLY A 36 -5.58 -45.19 12.96
N ALA A 37 -6.82 -44.82 12.57
CA ALA A 37 -7.23 -44.84 11.16
C ALA A 37 -6.60 -43.62 10.43
N GLU A 38 -6.08 -43.83 9.19
CA GLU A 38 -5.67 -42.74 8.32
C GLU A 38 -6.90 -41.85 8.03
N GLY A 39 -7.04 -40.77 8.75
CA GLY A 39 -8.10 -39.77 8.53
C GLY A 39 -7.88 -39.02 7.22
N THR A 40 -8.90 -38.35 6.77
CA THR A 40 -8.79 -37.43 5.62
C THR A 40 -7.87 -36.27 5.96
N SER A 41 -6.83 -36.04 5.18
CA SER A 41 -5.93 -34.88 5.34
C SER A 41 -6.68 -33.57 5.16
N ILE A 42 -6.33 -32.60 5.99
CA ILE A 42 -6.94 -31.28 5.90
C ILE A 42 -6.20 -30.47 4.85
N VAL A 43 -6.95 -30.05 3.82
CA VAL A 43 -6.53 -29.11 2.79
C VAL A 43 -7.34 -27.83 2.99
N PHE A 44 -6.67 -26.70 3.20
CA PHE A 44 -7.37 -25.43 3.42
C PHE A 44 -7.47 -24.63 2.14
N THR A 45 -8.53 -23.81 2.06
CA THR A 45 -8.63 -22.72 1.10
C THR A 45 -8.29 -21.41 1.81
N ALA A 46 -7.29 -20.70 1.32
CA ALA A 46 -6.92 -19.39 1.82
C ALA A 46 -7.64 -18.30 1.03
N THR A 47 -8.21 -17.32 1.73
CA THR A 47 -8.94 -16.17 1.16
C THR A 47 -8.67 -14.90 1.98
N GLY A 48 -9.32 -13.79 1.63
CA GLY A 48 -9.42 -12.59 2.47
C GLY A 48 -8.34 -11.55 2.25
N LEU A 49 -7.34 -11.81 1.42
CA LEU A 49 -6.45 -10.77 0.93
C LEU A 49 -7.23 -9.94 -0.09
N ASN A 50 -7.90 -8.90 0.37
CA ASN A 50 -8.62 -8.00 -0.53
C ASN A 50 -7.61 -7.34 -1.46
N PRO A 51 -7.77 -7.47 -2.80
CA PRO A 51 -7.00 -6.65 -3.71
C PRO A 51 -7.45 -5.22 -3.46
N VAL A 52 -6.58 -4.39 -2.94
CA VAL A 52 -6.83 -2.98 -3.01
C VAL A 52 -6.47 -2.54 -4.41
N ALA A 53 -7.47 -2.03 -5.10
CA ALA A 53 -7.45 -1.39 -6.39
C ALA A 53 -6.29 -1.78 -7.33
N THR A 54 -6.61 -2.58 -8.35
CA THR A 54 -5.83 -2.81 -9.58
C THR A 54 -4.34 -3.06 -9.36
N ALA A 55 -4.00 -4.34 -9.20
CA ALA A 55 -2.64 -4.81 -9.40
C ALA A 55 -2.10 -4.27 -10.73
N THR A 56 -1.15 -3.37 -10.66
CA THR A 56 -0.31 -3.10 -11.82
C THR A 56 0.42 -4.41 -12.10
N ALA A 57 0.26 -4.94 -13.31
CA ALA A 57 0.88 -6.19 -13.71
C ALA A 57 2.37 -6.20 -13.34
N GLY A 58 2.76 -7.07 -12.40
CA GLY A 58 4.15 -7.21 -11.97
C GLY A 58 4.40 -7.20 -10.45
N THR A 59 3.45 -6.77 -9.62
CA THR A 59 3.58 -6.88 -8.16
C THR A 59 2.91 -8.16 -7.67
N ARG A 60 3.71 -9.06 -7.12
CA ARG A 60 3.30 -10.39 -6.65
C ARG A 60 3.54 -10.49 -5.16
N ALA A 61 2.65 -9.91 -4.37
CA ALA A 61 2.81 -9.89 -2.92
C ALA A 61 1.47 -10.07 -2.20
N PRO A 62 1.46 -10.65 -1.00
CA PRO A 62 0.29 -10.59 -0.14
C PRO A 62 -0.22 -9.17 0.06
N ALA A 63 0.70 -8.20 0.17
CA ALA A 63 0.39 -6.78 0.28
C ALA A 63 -0.52 -6.25 -0.85
N ASP A 64 -0.47 -6.85 -2.04
CA ASP A 64 -1.33 -6.52 -3.17
C ASP A 64 -2.53 -7.48 -3.33
N GLY A 65 -2.80 -8.30 -2.31
CA GLY A 65 -3.90 -9.26 -2.33
C GLY A 65 -3.63 -10.50 -3.17
N ASN A 66 -2.37 -10.79 -3.48
CA ASN A 66 -1.97 -11.86 -4.38
C ASN A 66 -1.12 -12.92 -3.64
N TRP A 67 -1.46 -14.19 -3.81
CA TRP A 67 -0.75 -15.31 -3.19
C TRP A 67 0.49 -15.79 -3.97
N GLU A 68 0.76 -15.29 -5.15
CA GLU A 68 1.83 -15.81 -6.02
C GLU A 68 3.24 -15.71 -5.42
N GLY A 69 3.50 -14.80 -4.51
CA GLY A 69 4.80 -14.65 -3.83
C GLY A 69 4.94 -15.47 -2.56
N VAL A 70 3.88 -16.12 -2.09
CA VAL A 70 3.84 -16.88 -0.83
C VAL A 70 4.08 -18.34 -1.10
N GLN A 71 5.17 -18.90 -0.59
CA GLN A 71 5.50 -20.31 -0.78
C GLN A 71 4.86 -21.23 0.26
N SER A 72 4.88 -20.79 1.54
CA SER A 72 4.30 -21.56 2.63
C SER A 72 3.78 -20.64 3.73
N VAL A 73 2.80 -21.13 4.48
CA VAL A 73 2.24 -20.51 5.69
C VAL A 73 2.38 -21.44 6.88
N ALA A 74 2.45 -20.88 8.07
CA ALA A 74 2.29 -21.64 9.30
C ALA A 74 0.82 -21.92 9.55
N VAL A 75 0.49 -23.09 10.03
CA VAL A 75 -0.86 -23.48 10.48
C VAL A 75 -0.75 -24.07 11.88
N LEU A 76 -1.39 -23.44 12.83
CA LEU A 76 -1.47 -23.83 14.24
C LEU A 76 -2.84 -24.45 14.54
N MET A 77 -2.81 -25.67 15.02
CA MET A 77 -3.98 -26.38 15.52
C MET A 77 -3.57 -27.22 16.73
N ASP A 78 -4.35 -27.23 17.78
CA ASP A 78 -4.13 -28.00 19.01
C ASP A 78 -2.71 -27.84 19.59
N GLY A 79 -2.18 -26.62 19.58
CA GLY A 79 -0.85 -26.29 20.12
C GLY A 79 0.34 -26.73 19.26
N THR A 80 0.11 -27.29 18.08
CA THR A 80 1.14 -27.71 17.15
C THR A 80 1.13 -26.83 15.91
N VAL A 81 2.31 -26.47 15.40
CA VAL A 81 2.46 -25.69 14.16
C VAL A 81 3.00 -26.57 13.06
N LYS A 82 2.35 -26.55 11.91
CA LYS A 82 2.79 -27.24 10.69
C LYS A 82 2.92 -26.27 9.54
N ALA A 83 3.87 -26.51 8.65
CA ALA A 83 4.00 -25.77 7.41
C ALA A 83 3.02 -26.30 6.36
N TYR A 84 2.35 -25.40 5.70
CA TYR A 84 1.47 -25.68 4.55
C TYR A 84 1.97 -24.93 3.33
N ASP A 85 2.18 -25.65 2.24
CA ASP A 85 2.57 -25.09 0.96
C ASP A 85 1.39 -24.36 0.30
N VAL A 86 1.68 -23.25 -0.34
CA VAL A 86 0.69 -22.40 -0.96
C VAL A 86 0.67 -22.63 -2.46
N THR A 87 -0.49 -22.99 -3.00
CA THR A 87 -0.74 -23.06 -4.44
C THR A 87 -1.79 -22.00 -4.80
N PRO A 88 -1.39 -20.85 -5.37
CA PRO A 88 -2.31 -19.82 -5.79
C PRO A 88 -3.32 -20.33 -6.81
N SER A 89 -4.56 -19.87 -6.73
CA SER A 89 -5.56 -20.15 -7.75
C SER A 89 -5.23 -19.41 -9.04
N THR A 90 -5.30 -20.10 -10.17
CA THR A 90 -5.11 -19.47 -11.49
C THR A 90 -6.33 -18.66 -11.94
N ALA A 91 -7.51 -18.98 -11.40
CA ALA A 91 -8.77 -18.28 -11.71
C ALA A 91 -8.97 -17.04 -10.83
N ASP A 92 -8.47 -17.08 -9.59
CA ASP A 92 -8.61 -16.00 -8.61
C ASP A 92 -7.33 -15.89 -7.78
N PRO A 93 -6.40 -14.98 -8.12
CA PRO A 93 -5.12 -14.83 -7.42
C PRO A 93 -5.27 -14.37 -5.96
N THR A 94 -6.48 -13.94 -5.54
CA THR A 94 -6.79 -13.59 -4.13
C THR A 94 -7.08 -14.81 -3.28
N SER A 95 -7.12 -15.99 -3.87
CA SER A 95 -7.31 -17.27 -3.19
C SER A 95 -6.18 -18.25 -3.48
N ALA A 96 -5.97 -19.19 -2.57
CA ALA A 96 -4.98 -20.26 -2.72
C ALA A 96 -5.44 -21.54 -2.04
N THR A 97 -4.87 -22.64 -2.47
CA THR A 97 -4.99 -23.94 -1.79
C THR A 97 -3.76 -24.17 -0.91
N LEU A 98 -3.98 -24.59 0.33
CA LEU A 98 -2.93 -24.90 1.29
C LEU A 98 -2.87 -26.41 1.48
N THR A 99 -1.71 -27.01 1.17
CA THR A 99 -1.44 -28.44 1.32
C THR A 99 -0.15 -28.65 2.10
N SER A 100 0.02 -29.85 2.71
CA SER A 100 1.24 -30.17 3.43
C SER A 100 1.65 -31.61 3.16
N THR A 101 2.95 -31.89 3.20
CA THR A 101 3.50 -33.24 3.23
C THR A 101 3.38 -33.89 4.61
N ASP A 102 3.17 -33.08 5.65
CA ASP A 102 2.83 -33.50 7.01
C ASP A 102 1.53 -32.78 7.45
N PRO A 103 0.37 -33.14 6.88
CA PRO A 103 -0.88 -32.42 7.14
C PRO A 103 -1.45 -32.72 8.52
N TYR A 104 -2.40 -31.91 8.94
CA TYR A 104 -3.38 -32.32 9.94
C TYR A 104 -4.43 -33.22 9.30
N TYR A 105 -5.12 -34.00 10.13
CA TYR A 105 -6.16 -34.92 9.71
C TYR A 105 -7.46 -34.65 10.44
N TRP A 106 -8.57 -34.79 9.74
CA TRP A 106 -9.88 -34.79 10.37
C TRP A 106 -10.03 -36.04 11.24
N THR A 107 -10.30 -35.85 12.52
CA THR A 107 -10.60 -36.95 13.46
C THR A 107 -12.11 -37.21 13.56
N ASN A 108 -12.91 -36.26 13.17
CA ASN A 108 -14.38 -36.30 13.08
C ASN A 108 -14.84 -35.14 12.19
N HIS A 109 -16.15 -34.98 12.04
CA HIS A 109 -16.74 -33.89 11.23
C HIS A 109 -17.08 -32.62 12.02
N LYS A 110 -16.58 -32.49 13.26
CA LYS A 110 -16.80 -31.27 14.04
C LYS A 110 -15.91 -30.16 13.57
N ASP A 111 -16.36 -28.95 13.84
CA ASP A 111 -15.57 -27.76 13.58
C ASP A 111 -14.28 -27.77 14.41
N ILE A 112 -13.23 -27.24 13.83
CA ILE A 112 -11.91 -27.06 14.44
C ILE A 112 -11.57 -25.59 14.54
N THR A 113 -10.65 -25.23 15.44
CA THR A 113 -10.12 -23.87 15.56
C THR A 113 -8.70 -23.85 15.02
N VAL A 114 -8.42 -22.93 14.09
CA VAL A 114 -7.15 -22.83 13.38
C VAL A 114 -6.66 -21.40 13.38
N THR A 115 -5.36 -21.22 13.63
CA THR A 115 -4.62 -19.97 13.38
C THR A 115 -3.58 -20.22 12.31
N ALA A 116 -3.44 -19.32 11.35
CA ALA A 116 -2.42 -19.42 10.32
C ALA A 116 -1.80 -18.05 10.04
N TRP A 117 -0.52 -18.03 9.61
CA TRP A 117 0.16 -16.77 9.33
C TRP A 117 1.27 -16.90 8.29
N TRP A 118 1.62 -15.79 7.70
CA TRP A 118 2.79 -15.58 6.85
C TRP A 118 3.37 -14.17 7.13
N PRO A 119 4.70 -13.97 7.11
CA PRO A 119 5.74 -14.98 6.89
C PRO A 119 5.88 -15.95 8.07
N TYR A 120 6.39 -17.14 7.77
CA TYR A 120 6.62 -18.19 8.75
C TYR A 120 8.12 -18.47 8.90
N THR A 121 8.60 -18.45 10.13
CA THR A 121 9.95 -18.88 10.50
C THR A 121 9.87 -20.16 11.33
N ALA A 122 10.69 -21.14 10.98
CA ALA A 122 10.74 -22.41 11.71
C ALA A 122 10.99 -22.18 13.21
N GLY A 123 10.19 -22.84 14.05
CA GLY A 123 10.24 -22.71 15.51
C GLY A 123 9.25 -21.70 16.10
N GLU A 124 8.57 -20.90 15.29
CA GLU A 124 7.45 -20.09 15.76
C GLU A 124 6.30 -20.99 16.21
N THR A 125 5.71 -20.66 17.35
CA THR A 125 4.56 -21.37 17.93
C THR A 125 3.27 -20.56 17.92
N THR A 126 3.38 -19.27 17.61
CA THR A 126 2.28 -18.29 17.47
C THR A 126 2.64 -17.28 16.38
N PRO A 127 1.66 -16.57 15.81
CA PRO A 127 1.95 -15.47 14.91
C PRO A 127 2.90 -14.46 15.56
N PRO A 128 3.95 -13.99 14.84
CA PRO A 128 4.86 -12.99 15.38
C PRO A 128 4.19 -11.62 15.52
N ALA A 129 4.80 -10.72 16.27
CA ALA A 129 4.44 -9.32 16.25
C ALA A 129 4.79 -8.68 14.89
N VAL A 130 4.07 -7.60 14.54
CA VAL A 130 4.39 -6.81 13.34
C VAL A 130 5.79 -6.24 13.47
N LYS A 131 6.65 -6.52 12.50
CA LYS A 131 8.00 -5.99 12.41
C LYS A 131 8.35 -5.73 10.95
N VAL A 132 8.29 -4.47 10.56
CA VAL A 132 8.57 -4.04 9.19
C VAL A 132 10.06 -3.76 9.00
N LYS A 133 10.54 -3.84 7.76
CA LYS A 133 11.93 -3.51 7.42
C LYS A 133 12.11 -2.00 7.27
N ALA A 134 13.25 -1.49 7.72
CA ALA A 134 13.62 -0.08 7.54
C ALA A 134 13.91 0.27 6.07
N ASN A 135 14.52 -0.63 5.33
CA ASN A 135 14.73 -0.46 3.90
C ASN A 135 13.78 -1.37 3.13
N GLN A 136 12.78 -0.77 2.51
CA GLN A 136 11.79 -1.44 1.69
C GLN A 136 11.95 -1.06 0.20
N SER A 137 13.07 -0.49 -0.20
CA SER A 137 13.31 -0.06 -1.60
C SER A 137 13.35 -1.23 -2.59
N ALA A 138 13.77 -2.41 -2.16
CA ALA A 138 13.64 -3.61 -2.95
C ALA A 138 12.25 -4.24 -2.78
N GLN A 139 11.66 -4.71 -3.88
CA GLN A 139 10.32 -5.33 -3.87
C GLN A 139 10.20 -6.44 -2.82
N LYS A 140 11.16 -7.36 -2.74
CA LYS A 140 11.18 -8.45 -1.75
C LYS A 140 11.16 -7.97 -0.29
N ASP A 141 11.75 -6.80 -0.02
CA ASP A 141 11.83 -6.25 1.33
C ASP A 141 10.55 -5.48 1.70
N PHE A 142 9.94 -4.81 0.72
CA PHE A 142 8.59 -4.27 0.84
C PHE A 142 7.58 -5.39 1.12
N GLU A 143 7.51 -6.39 0.26
CA GLU A 143 6.63 -7.55 0.40
C GLU A 143 6.88 -8.31 1.70
N GLY A 144 8.15 -8.55 2.05
CA GLY A 144 8.55 -9.24 3.26
C GLY A 144 8.35 -8.46 4.56
N SER A 145 7.90 -7.21 4.49
CA SER A 145 7.48 -6.42 5.65
C SER A 145 6.02 -6.67 6.04
N ASP A 146 5.25 -7.37 5.21
CA ASP A 146 3.86 -7.70 5.53
C ASP A 146 3.77 -8.85 6.53
N LEU A 147 2.69 -8.84 7.27
CA LEU A 147 2.25 -9.95 8.13
C LEU A 147 0.75 -10.15 7.89
N ILE A 148 0.39 -11.34 7.42
CA ILE A 148 -1.00 -11.73 7.26
C ILE A 148 -1.34 -12.86 8.20
N VAL A 149 -2.51 -12.80 8.82
CA VAL A 149 -2.95 -13.75 9.84
C VAL A 149 -4.41 -14.12 9.64
N ALA A 150 -4.70 -15.41 9.74
CA ALA A 150 -6.02 -15.97 9.98
C ALA A 150 -6.05 -16.41 11.43
N ASP A 151 -6.69 -15.66 12.32
CA ASP A 151 -6.54 -15.79 13.75
C ASP A 151 -7.73 -16.48 14.41
N GLY A 152 -7.50 -17.62 15.06
CA GLY A 152 -8.48 -18.34 15.87
C GLY A 152 -9.78 -18.65 15.13
N GLN A 153 -9.72 -19.00 13.85
CA GLN A 153 -10.90 -19.16 13.02
C GLN A 153 -11.52 -20.54 13.19
N THR A 154 -12.85 -20.55 13.21
CA THR A 154 -13.63 -21.78 13.14
C THR A 154 -13.67 -22.28 11.71
N VAL A 155 -13.21 -23.51 11.50
CA VAL A 155 -13.12 -24.16 10.20
C VAL A 155 -14.00 -25.40 10.21
N THR A 156 -14.84 -25.51 9.18
CA THR A 156 -15.81 -26.64 9.05
C THR A 156 -15.27 -27.72 8.12
N TYR A 157 -15.66 -28.96 8.36
CA TYR A 157 -15.27 -30.10 7.54
C TYR A 157 -15.62 -29.93 6.05
N GLY A 158 -16.83 -29.44 5.76
CA GLY A 158 -17.32 -29.30 4.38
C GLY A 158 -16.71 -28.11 3.61
N SER A 159 -16.11 -27.14 4.32
CA SER A 159 -15.52 -25.94 3.71
C SER A 159 -14.36 -25.41 4.56
N PRO A 160 -13.18 -26.07 4.51
CA PRO A 160 -12.03 -25.68 5.32
C PRO A 160 -11.36 -24.42 4.77
N THR A 161 -11.96 -23.28 5.07
CA THR A 161 -11.52 -21.96 4.58
C THR A 161 -10.90 -21.15 5.70
N LEU A 162 -9.74 -20.54 5.42
CA LEU A 162 -9.04 -19.60 6.27
C LEU A 162 -9.05 -18.22 5.61
N ARG A 163 -9.53 -17.21 6.33
CA ARG A 163 -9.55 -15.83 5.90
C ARG A 163 -8.39 -15.06 6.52
N PHE A 164 -7.41 -14.67 5.71
CA PHE A 164 -6.26 -13.89 6.15
C PHE A 164 -6.55 -12.40 6.11
N THR A 165 -5.97 -11.68 7.06
CA THR A 165 -6.03 -10.21 7.11
C THR A 165 -4.63 -9.66 7.32
N HIS A 166 -4.33 -8.50 6.72
CA HIS A 166 -3.08 -7.80 6.93
C HIS A 166 -3.01 -7.24 8.35
N ARG A 167 -1.84 -7.35 8.96
CA ARG A 167 -1.53 -6.77 10.27
C ARG A 167 -0.70 -5.48 10.17
N THR A 168 -0.21 -5.15 8.99
CA THR A 168 0.45 -3.89 8.67
C THR A 168 -0.55 -2.89 8.09
N ALA A 169 -0.19 -1.61 8.13
CA ALA A 169 -0.84 -0.56 7.34
C ALA A 169 0.01 -0.25 6.11
N ARG A 170 -0.61 0.21 5.03
CA ARG A 170 0.09 0.67 3.82
C ARG A 170 0.01 2.18 3.72
N VAL A 171 1.15 2.83 3.57
CA VAL A 171 1.26 4.26 3.33
C VAL A 171 1.83 4.48 1.94
N THR A 172 1.10 5.23 1.12
CA THR A 172 1.50 5.59 -0.24
C THR A 172 1.66 7.11 -0.33
N ILE A 173 2.77 7.54 -0.90
CA ILE A 173 3.13 8.94 -1.12
C ILE A 173 3.14 9.18 -2.63
N VAL A 174 2.38 10.17 -3.07
CA VAL A 174 2.39 10.65 -4.46
C VAL A 174 2.98 12.06 -4.44
N LEU A 175 4.16 12.22 -5.03
CA LEU A 175 4.82 13.52 -5.13
C LEU A 175 4.39 14.22 -6.41
N THR A 176 4.04 15.49 -6.29
CA THR A 176 3.68 16.35 -7.40
C THR A 176 4.56 17.59 -7.42
N ASP A 177 4.60 18.29 -8.53
CA ASP A 177 5.36 19.50 -8.76
C ASP A 177 6.87 19.36 -8.47
N TYR A 178 7.71 19.89 -9.30
CA TYR A 178 9.17 20.01 -9.09
C TYR A 178 9.88 18.74 -8.55
N THR A 179 9.56 17.61 -9.13
CA THR A 179 10.17 16.32 -8.76
C THR A 179 11.58 16.13 -9.35
N GLU A 180 12.02 17.03 -10.23
CA GLU A 180 13.35 16.99 -10.82
C GLU A 180 14.43 17.16 -9.76
N GLY A 181 15.46 16.31 -9.83
CA GLY A 181 16.58 16.33 -8.90
C GLY A 181 16.26 15.72 -7.54
N LEU A 182 15.13 15.03 -7.39
CA LEU A 182 14.84 14.25 -6.19
C LEU A 182 15.84 13.08 -6.07
N ALA A 183 16.56 13.01 -4.95
CA ALA A 183 17.55 11.98 -4.68
C ALA A 183 17.01 10.87 -3.77
N SER A 184 16.19 11.19 -2.77
CA SER A 184 15.60 10.20 -1.88
C SER A 184 14.29 10.67 -1.27
N VAL A 185 13.44 9.68 -0.94
CA VAL A 185 12.21 9.85 -0.19
C VAL A 185 12.25 8.90 1.00
N GLN A 186 11.89 9.38 2.17
CA GLN A 186 11.83 8.57 3.39
C GLN A 186 10.55 8.90 4.18
N LEU A 187 9.95 7.88 4.78
CA LEU A 187 9.03 8.08 5.89
C LEU A 187 9.86 8.26 7.15
N THR A 188 9.55 9.24 7.97
CA THR A 188 10.33 9.60 9.16
C THR A 188 9.42 9.85 10.36
N GLY A 189 9.98 9.82 11.55
CA GLY A 189 9.23 10.08 12.79
C GLY A 189 8.20 9.00 13.11
N LEU A 190 8.39 7.78 12.65
CA LEU A 190 7.48 6.66 12.89
C LEU A 190 7.63 6.13 14.32
N SER A 191 6.62 5.40 14.79
CA SER A 191 6.67 4.72 16.08
C SER A 191 7.71 3.59 16.07
N THR A 192 8.52 3.53 17.12
CA THR A 192 9.50 2.44 17.34
C THR A 192 8.95 1.32 18.21
N GLU A 193 7.66 1.33 18.51
CA GLU A 193 7.02 0.28 19.29
C GLU A 193 7.22 -1.10 18.62
N GLY A 194 7.54 -2.11 19.42
CA GLY A 194 7.83 -3.45 18.91
C GLY A 194 9.14 -3.54 18.09
N ASP A 195 10.12 -2.67 18.37
CA ASP A 195 11.38 -2.57 17.62
C ASP A 195 11.19 -2.26 16.11
N ASN A 196 10.12 -1.57 15.77
CA ASN A 196 9.90 -1.09 14.42
C ASN A 196 10.79 0.13 14.12
N PRO A 197 11.17 0.37 12.85
CA PRO A 197 12.03 1.47 12.48
C PRO A 197 11.29 2.82 12.56
N ASP A 198 12.00 3.85 13.03
CA ASP A 198 11.55 5.24 13.01
C ASP A 198 11.66 5.90 11.62
N ILE A 199 12.47 5.31 10.75
CA ILE A 199 12.67 5.74 9.36
C ILE A 199 12.51 4.53 8.44
N ILE A 200 11.72 4.71 7.37
CA ILE A 200 11.55 3.72 6.32
C ILE A 200 11.90 4.33 4.96
N VAL A 201 12.75 3.63 4.21
CA VAL A 201 12.94 3.87 2.78
C VAL A 201 11.85 3.11 2.02
N PRO A 202 10.89 3.80 1.40
CA PRO A 202 9.76 3.15 0.73
C PRO A 202 10.18 2.48 -0.58
N TYR A 203 9.30 1.62 -1.07
CA TYR A 203 9.38 1.06 -2.41
C TYR A 203 8.95 2.11 -3.45
N ASP A 204 9.77 2.32 -4.47
CA ASP A 204 9.47 3.20 -5.60
C ASP A 204 8.63 2.43 -6.64
N LYS A 205 7.38 2.83 -6.79
CA LYS A 205 6.44 2.27 -7.79
C LYS A 205 6.60 2.90 -9.18
N GLY A 206 7.45 3.89 -9.30
CA GLY A 206 7.54 4.75 -10.49
C GLY A 206 6.52 5.89 -10.47
N SER A 207 6.65 6.81 -11.43
CA SER A 207 5.76 7.98 -11.58
C SER A 207 5.63 8.80 -10.29
N ASN A 208 6.73 9.01 -9.58
CA ASN A 208 6.80 9.75 -8.32
C ASN A 208 5.86 9.19 -7.21
N THR A 209 5.59 7.90 -7.26
CA THR A 209 4.75 7.19 -6.29
C THR A 209 5.59 6.22 -5.47
N TYR A 210 5.53 6.35 -4.16
CA TYR A 210 6.31 5.57 -3.20
C TYR A 210 5.35 4.90 -2.22
N THR A 211 5.59 3.64 -1.87
CA THR A 211 4.74 2.91 -0.94
C THR A 211 5.57 2.17 0.10
N ALA A 212 5.06 2.11 1.32
CA ALA A 212 5.68 1.37 2.42
C ALA A 212 4.64 0.65 3.26
N LEU A 213 5.02 -0.47 3.84
CA LEU A 213 4.29 -1.11 4.92
C LEU A 213 4.83 -0.61 6.25
N VAL A 214 3.94 -0.21 7.12
CA VAL A 214 4.24 0.34 8.45
C VAL A 214 3.52 -0.44 9.54
N ALA A 215 4.07 -0.47 10.74
CA ALA A 215 3.34 -0.95 11.90
C ALA A 215 2.16 -0.01 12.16
N PRO A 216 0.96 -0.54 12.52
CA PRO A 216 -0.19 0.28 12.88
C PRO A 216 0.17 1.29 13.97
N GLN A 217 -0.19 2.56 13.76
CA GLN A 217 0.15 3.64 14.67
C GLN A 217 -0.70 4.88 14.43
N SER A 218 -0.82 5.72 15.46
CA SER A 218 -1.39 7.05 15.34
C SER A 218 -0.31 8.07 15.02
N VAL A 219 -0.59 8.99 14.12
CA VAL A 219 0.30 10.08 13.72
C VAL A 219 -0.42 11.40 13.98
N ALA A 220 0.18 12.26 14.81
CA ALA A 220 -0.41 13.54 15.16
C ALA A 220 -0.36 14.55 14.00
N ALA A 221 -1.27 15.53 14.01
CA ALA A 221 -1.16 16.70 13.17
C ALA A 221 0.16 17.43 13.44
N ASP A 222 0.68 18.12 12.44
CA ASP A 222 1.95 18.87 12.46
C ASP A 222 3.22 18.02 12.69
N LYS A 223 3.08 16.71 12.82
CA LYS A 223 4.23 15.81 12.92
C LYS A 223 4.89 15.64 11.54
N ALA A 224 6.22 15.82 11.49
CA ALA A 224 7.01 15.49 10.31
C ALA A 224 6.93 13.98 10.05
N PHE A 225 6.64 13.57 8.80
CA PHE A 225 6.57 12.14 8.46
C PHE A 225 7.12 11.78 7.07
N ILE A 226 7.37 12.75 6.21
CA ILE A 226 8.06 12.54 4.93
C ILE A 226 9.25 13.47 4.85
N THR A 227 10.41 12.93 4.48
CA THR A 227 11.62 13.69 4.19
C THR A 227 12.06 13.40 2.76
N CYS A 228 12.15 14.45 1.94
CA CYS A 228 12.67 14.39 0.58
C CYS A 228 14.03 15.08 0.53
N THR A 229 15.03 14.42 -0.03
CA THR A 229 16.37 15.00 -0.23
C THR A 229 16.61 15.15 -1.73
N PHE A 230 17.12 16.30 -2.13
CA PHE A 230 17.42 16.62 -3.52
C PHE A 230 18.93 16.47 -3.80
N THR A 231 19.29 16.26 -5.06
CA THR A 231 20.69 16.11 -5.52
C THR A 231 21.57 17.33 -5.22
N ASN A 232 20.98 18.52 -5.06
CA ASN A 232 21.65 19.75 -4.65
C ASN A 232 21.84 19.86 -3.12
N GLY A 233 21.49 18.82 -2.35
CA GLY A 233 21.60 18.78 -0.89
C GLY A 233 20.46 19.46 -0.13
N LYS A 234 19.48 20.07 -0.81
CA LYS A 234 18.29 20.63 -0.14
C LYS A 234 17.43 19.51 0.40
N VAL A 235 16.83 19.76 1.55
CA VAL A 235 15.94 18.82 2.24
C VAL A 235 14.57 19.48 2.40
N PHE A 236 13.53 18.73 2.07
CA PHE A 236 12.15 19.13 2.29
C PHE A 236 11.51 18.15 3.28
N VAL A 237 10.84 18.68 4.29
CA VAL A 237 10.11 17.90 5.30
C VAL A 237 8.64 18.23 5.23
N TYR A 238 7.82 17.25 4.96
CA TYR A 238 6.37 17.37 4.97
C TYR A 238 5.80 16.96 6.33
N LYS A 239 4.93 17.81 6.87
CA LYS A 239 4.21 17.56 8.12
C LYS A 239 2.77 17.13 7.84
N MET A 240 2.24 16.26 8.69
CA MET A 240 0.84 15.86 8.62
C MET A 240 -0.08 17.09 8.76
N LYS A 241 -0.99 17.29 7.82
CA LYS A 241 -2.02 18.34 7.93
C LYS A 241 -3.03 18.02 9.04
N ASN A 242 -3.47 16.77 9.10
CA ASN A 242 -4.43 16.27 10.07
C ASN A 242 -3.86 15.04 10.77
N ALA A 243 -4.29 14.79 12.00
CA ALA A 243 -3.99 13.54 12.66
C ALA A 243 -4.58 12.35 11.87
N ALA A 244 -3.88 11.22 11.87
CA ALA A 244 -4.34 9.99 11.26
C ALA A 244 -4.10 8.81 12.21
N ASP A 245 -4.93 7.79 12.08
CA ASP A 245 -4.78 6.52 12.76
C ASP A 245 -4.61 5.43 11.70
N TRP A 246 -3.36 4.98 11.51
CA TRP A 246 -3.02 3.95 10.54
C TRP A 246 -3.26 2.58 11.16
N GLN A 247 -4.35 1.96 10.75
CA GLN A 247 -4.80 0.68 11.30
C GLN A 247 -4.34 -0.50 10.45
N ALA A 248 -4.30 -1.68 11.07
CA ALA A 248 -4.01 -2.94 10.39
C ALA A 248 -4.96 -3.17 9.20
N GLY A 249 -4.40 -3.49 8.04
CA GLY A 249 -5.14 -3.67 6.79
C GLY A 249 -5.61 -2.36 6.13
N GLY A 250 -5.31 -1.20 6.75
CA GLY A 250 -5.65 0.11 6.21
C GLY A 250 -4.68 0.57 5.12
N GLU A 251 -5.19 1.34 4.17
CA GLU A 251 -4.40 2.01 3.13
C GLU A 251 -4.59 3.52 3.19
N TYR A 252 -3.49 4.24 3.15
CA TYR A 252 -3.44 5.68 3.34
C TYR A 252 -2.59 6.30 2.24
N THR A 253 -3.16 7.20 1.46
CA THR A 253 -2.47 7.88 0.37
C THR A 253 -2.35 9.36 0.68
N TYR A 254 -1.13 9.89 0.54
CA TYR A 254 -0.81 11.29 0.71
C TYR A 254 -0.25 11.86 -0.59
N THR A 255 -0.95 12.85 -1.14
CA THR A 255 -0.44 13.62 -2.27
C THR A 255 0.28 14.84 -1.72
N VAL A 256 1.55 14.97 -2.05
CA VAL A 256 2.46 16.01 -1.51
C VAL A 256 3.04 16.80 -2.64
N SER A 257 2.71 18.10 -2.69
CA SER A 257 3.31 19.03 -3.63
C SER A 257 4.68 19.49 -3.13
N LEU A 258 5.71 19.31 -3.96
CA LEU A 258 7.06 19.80 -3.68
C LEU A 258 7.23 21.31 -3.98
N ALA A 259 6.19 21.99 -4.42
CA ALA A 259 6.17 23.46 -4.54
C ALA A 259 6.52 24.15 -3.20
N ALA A 260 6.10 23.55 -2.08
CA ALA A 260 6.46 24.02 -0.75
C ALA A 260 7.98 24.08 -0.50
N ALA A 261 8.77 23.23 -1.15
CA ALA A 261 10.24 23.28 -1.12
C ALA A 261 10.80 24.54 -1.82
N LYS A 262 10.02 25.16 -2.70
CA LYS A 262 10.35 26.42 -3.39
C LYS A 262 9.79 27.64 -2.70
N GLY A 263 9.13 27.49 -1.56
CA GLY A 263 8.60 28.57 -0.74
C GLY A 263 7.24 29.11 -1.18
N TYR A 264 6.46 28.31 -1.90
CA TYR A 264 5.07 28.64 -2.25
C TYR A 264 4.19 27.41 -2.35
N ILE A 265 2.89 27.63 -2.28
CA ILE A 265 1.85 26.62 -2.45
C ILE A 265 1.15 26.88 -3.78
N ILE A 266 0.86 25.82 -4.53
CA ILE A 266 -0.05 25.88 -5.69
C ILE A 266 -1.42 25.45 -5.18
N GLU A 267 -2.37 26.38 -5.21
CA GLU A 267 -3.74 26.13 -4.74
C GLU A 267 -4.57 25.38 -5.78
N ASP A 268 -5.66 24.77 -5.35
CA ASP A 268 -6.53 23.96 -6.22
C ASP A 268 -7.15 24.75 -7.38
N ASP A 269 -7.31 26.07 -7.19
CA ASP A 269 -7.80 27.00 -8.22
C ASP A 269 -6.72 27.48 -9.19
N GLY A 270 -5.46 27.01 -9.02
CA GLY A 270 -4.31 27.40 -9.81
C GLY A 270 -3.65 28.73 -9.39
N SER A 271 -4.09 29.35 -8.27
CA SER A 271 -3.41 30.50 -7.67
C SER A 271 -2.18 30.03 -6.87
N TYR A 272 -1.33 30.96 -6.48
CA TYR A 272 -0.06 30.74 -5.79
C TYR A 272 -0.03 31.50 -4.46
N THR A 273 0.23 30.80 -3.38
CA THR A 273 0.41 31.39 -2.04
C THR A 273 1.89 31.35 -1.67
N VAL A 274 2.50 32.52 -1.50
CA VAL A 274 3.93 32.68 -1.17
C VAL A 274 4.11 32.57 0.34
N THR A 275 5.00 31.68 0.76
CA THR A 275 5.24 31.34 2.17
C THR A 275 6.64 31.71 2.66
N SER A 276 7.50 32.29 1.80
CA SER A 276 8.85 32.72 2.14
C SER A 276 9.43 33.71 1.15
N ALA A 277 10.53 34.37 1.50
CA ALA A 277 11.28 35.24 0.60
C ALA A 277 11.77 34.50 -0.65
N ASP A 278 12.29 33.29 -0.50
CA ASP A 278 12.70 32.46 -1.63
C ASP A 278 11.50 32.11 -2.51
N GLY A 279 10.33 31.92 -1.91
CA GLY A 279 9.07 31.71 -2.62
C GLY A 279 8.71 32.86 -3.52
N LEU A 280 8.80 34.12 -3.03
CA LEU A 280 8.54 35.29 -3.85
C LEU A 280 9.55 35.41 -5.01
N MET A 281 10.83 35.15 -4.77
CA MET A 281 11.86 35.13 -5.82
C MET A 281 11.59 34.07 -6.89
N ASN A 282 11.23 32.86 -6.48
CA ASN A 282 10.88 31.77 -7.40
C ASN A 282 9.60 32.07 -8.20
N ILE A 283 8.63 32.74 -7.59
CA ILE A 283 7.42 33.22 -8.31
C ILE A 283 7.78 34.27 -9.35
N ALA A 284 8.70 35.20 -9.02
CA ALA A 284 9.17 36.19 -9.99
C ALA A 284 9.80 35.52 -11.22
N GLU A 285 10.61 34.45 -11.00
CA GLU A 285 11.17 33.66 -12.09
C GLU A 285 10.07 32.99 -12.96
N LEU A 286 9.03 32.43 -12.34
CA LEU A 286 7.91 31.81 -13.07
C LEU A 286 7.18 32.82 -13.96
N VAL A 287 6.88 34.02 -13.42
CA VAL A 287 6.21 35.08 -14.19
C VAL A 287 7.08 35.55 -15.33
N ASN A 288 8.36 35.81 -15.06
CA ASN A 288 9.34 36.27 -16.07
C ASN A 288 9.66 35.17 -17.12
N GLY A 289 9.46 33.89 -16.75
CA GLY A 289 9.55 32.74 -17.65
C GLY A 289 8.28 32.46 -18.46
N GLY A 290 7.26 33.36 -18.39
CA GLY A 290 6.06 33.27 -19.25
C GLY A 290 4.75 32.96 -18.53
N LYS A 291 4.75 32.60 -17.21
CA LYS A 291 3.50 32.45 -16.44
C LYS A 291 2.95 33.80 -15.94
N SER A 292 2.72 34.72 -16.85
CA SER A 292 2.43 36.10 -16.54
C SER A 292 1.04 36.39 -15.96
N ASN A 293 0.12 35.43 -16.01
CA ASN A 293 -1.30 35.61 -15.61
C ASN A 293 -1.67 34.85 -14.32
N ILE A 294 -0.71 34.35 -13.55
CA ILE A 294 -0.99 33.70 -12.28
C ILE A 294 -1.39 34.68 -11.20
N ASN A 295 -2.32 34.29 -10.33
CA ASN A 295 -2.69 35.07 -9.15
C ASN A 295 -1.77 34.69 -7.99
N ILE A 296 -1.30 35.68 -7.24
CA ILE A 296 -0.32 35.56 -6.17
C ILE A 296 -0.88 36.18 -4.89
N THR A 297 -0.78 35.46 -3.78
CA THR A 297 -1.11 35.95 -2.44
C THR A 297 0.09 35.72 -1.52
N LEU A 298 0.40 36.69 -0.65
CA LEU A 298 1.37 36.53 0.42
C LEU A 298 0.70 35.96 1.67
N ASP A 299 1.32 34.97 2.30
CA ASP A 299 0.87 34.34 3.57
C ASP A 299 1.77 34.70 4.76
N THR A 300 2.82 35.50 4.52
CA THR A 300 3.75 35.97 5.53
C THR A 300 4.45 37.25 5.11
N ASP A 301 5.04 37.95 6.08
CA ASP A 301 5.94 39.07 5.80
C ASP A 301 7.20 38.55 5.07
N ILE A 302 7.66 39.27 4.08
CA ILE A 302 8.77 38.89 3.21
C ILE A 302 9.96 39.84 3.47
N ASP A 303 11.10 39.28 3.87
CA ASP A 303 12.36 40.02 3.99
C ASP A 303 13.31 39.63 2.86
N LEU A 304 13.54 40.58 1.96
CA LEU A 304 14.47 40.45 0.83
C LEU A 304 15.84 41.08 1.11
N THR A 305 16.12 41.45 2.35
CA THR A 305 17.42 42.07 2.72
C THR A 305 18.59 41.17 2.30
N GLY A 306 19.49 41.72 1.51
CA GLY A 306 20.66 40.99 1.00
C GLY A 306 20.37 39.98 -0.09
N LYS A 307 19.13 39.86 -0.56
CA LYS A 307 18.75 38.98 -1.69
C LYS A 307 18.71 39.81 -2.99
N GLY A 308 19.21 39.20 -4.07
CA GLY A 308 19.10 39.79 -5.41
C GLY A 308 17.66 39.74 -5.91
N TRP A 309 16.96 40.85 -5.92
CA TRP A 309 15.58 40.92 -6.40
C TRP A 309 15.52 41.19 -7.89
N THR A 310 14.77 40.36 -8.63
CA THR A 310 14.37 40.64 -10.00
C THR A 310 12.89 40.97 -10.01
N PRO A 311 12.51 42.19 -10.52
CA PRO A 311 11.12 42.58 -10.55
C PRO A 311 10.22 41.62 -11.32
N ILE A 312 8.97 41.48 -10.88
CA ILE A 312 7.95 40.71 -11.57
C ILE A 312 7.51 41.49 -12.81
N GLY A 313 7.66 40.89 -14.00
CA GLY A 313 7.37 41.56 -15.26
C GLY A 313 8.53 42.44 -15.75
N THR A 314 9.55 41.83 -16.30
CA THR A 314 10.81 42.48 -16.70
C THR A 314 10.79 43.19 -18.05
N SER A 315 9.74 42.95 -18.87
CA SER A 315 9.62 43.54 -20.21
C SER A 315 8.14 43.74 -20.58
N PHE A 316 7.89 44.45 -21.63
CA PHE A 316 6.52 44.65 -22.14
C PHE A 316 5.87 43.30 -22.52
N ASP A 317 6.63 42.39 -23.14
CA ASP A 317 6.13 41.08 -23.54
C ASP A 317 5.92 40.15 -22.33
N ASN A 318 6.68 40.35 -21.26
CA ASN A 318 6.59 39.57 -20.02
C ASN A 318 5.96 40.40 -18.86
N SER A 319 5.09 41.36 -19.20
CA SER A 319 4.37 42.12 -18.19
C SER A 319 3.45 41.22 -17.37
N TYR A 320 3.41 41.44 -16.06
CA TYR A 320 2.54 40.71 -15.17
C TYR A 320 1.06 41.11 -15.42
N LYS A 321 0.19 40.12 -15.53
CA LYS A 321 -1.23 40.28 -15.88
C LYS A 321 -2.18 39.67 -14.85
N GLY A 322 -1.64 39.02 -13.81
CA GLY A 322 -2.41 38.42 -12.74
C GLY A 322 -2.77 39.45 -11.64
N THR A 323 -3.34 38.94 -10.57
CA THR A 323 -3.61 39.71 -9.35
C THR A 323 -2.51 39.38 -8.32
N PHE A 324 -1.95 40.42 -7.70
CA PHE A 324 -1.03 40.30 -6.58
C PHE A 324 -1.71 40.84 -5.33
N ASP A 325 -1.98 39.94 -4.37
CA ASP A 325 -2.58 40.26 -3.09
C ASP A 325 -1.52 40.16 -1.98
N GLY A 326 -1.22 41.26 -1.33
CA GLY A 326 -0.29 41.28 -0.20
C GLY A 326 -0.82 40.65 1.08
N GLY A 327 -2.09 40.30 1.17
CA GLY A 327 -2.70 39.65 2.33
C GLY A 327 -2.53 40.41 3.65
N GLY A 328 -2.25 41.72 3.60
CA GLY A 328 -1.89 42.52 4.79
C GLY A 328 -0.44 42.37 5.25
N HIS A 329 0.40 41.65 4.52
CA HIS A 329 1.81 41.42 4.81
C HIS A 329 2.73 42.46 4.19
N THR A 330 3.91 42.61 4.73
CA THR A 330 4.92 43.62 4.36
C THR A 330 6.08 42.94 3.61
N ILE A 331 6.57 43.63 2.57
CA ILE A 331 7.82 43.30 1.90
C ILE A 331 8.89 44.31 2.30
N THR A 332 9.99 43.84 2.89
CA THR A 332 11.11 44.68 3.31
C THR A 332 12.41 44.29 2.55
N GLY A 333 13.38 45.21 2.59
CA GLY A 333 14.70 44.97 2.01
C GLY A 333 14.72 44.84 0.47
N LEU A 334 13.68 45.36 -0.20
CA LEU A 334 13.57 45.32 -1.65
C LEU A 334 14.60 46.26 -2.26
N THR A 335 15.58 45.73 -2.98
CA THR A 335 16.59 46.50 -3.71
C THR A 335 16.74 45.93 -5.11
N PHE A 336 16.82 46.77 -6.12
CA PHE A 336 17.15 46.36 -7.46
C PHE A 336 18.09 47.39 -8.09
N THR A 337 18.97 46.90 -8.94
CA THR A 337 19.89 47.74 -9.66
C THR A 337 19.38 47.88 -11.11
N THR A 338 19.08 49.09 -11.52
CA THR A 338 18.84 49.38 -12.93
C THR A 338 20.19 49.70 -13.57
N ASN A 339 20.58 48.87 -14.55
CA ASN A 339 21.64 49.27 -15.45
C ASN A 339 21.04 50.12 -16.56
N ASP A 340 20.63 51.34 -16.21
CA ASP A 340 20.24 52.34 -17.19
C ASP A 340 21.51 52.96 -17.78
N GLU A 341 22.07 52.31 -18.78
CA GLU A 341 22.83 53.05 -19.79
C GLU A 341 21.82 53.52 -20.86
N TYR A 342 21.56 54.81 -20.87
CA TYR A 342 20.86 55.50 -21.94
C TYR A 342 21.67 55.56 -23.20
#